data_340aec8b2d8fe9246717bedbef745fae
#
_entry.id   340aec8b2d8fe9246717bedbef745fae
#
_cell.length_a   1.000
_cell.length_b   1.000
_cell.length_c   1.000
_cell.angle_alpha   90.00
_cell.angle_beta   90.00
_cell.angle_gamma   90.00
#
_symmetry.space_group_name_H-M   'P 1'
#
loop_
_entity.id
_entity.type
_entity.pdbx_description
1 polymer ?
#
loop_
_entity_poly.entity_id
_entity_poly.type
_entity_poly.pdbx_seq_one_letter_code
_entity_poly.pdbx_strand_id
1 'polypeptide(L)'
;MAGQPGFELFGPWEEGEAVRDAIIRDGEEFGLVLVGSRAYSSANLESAWVPSPLPAIFSGERMAEYREWLPANRAGSLAGSFASDDIEDYYLTPYDLGYGRSVAFDHDFIGRAALERHAAGPVRTKVTLVWNPEDVAAIQRSMYEPGLPAKYLEFPKSRYGVYQVDRVLADGTDVGVSHDVGYITGEQVFVSLASVDAAHAQPGTEVVVLWGEEPNSRKPAVERHRQVEVRATVAPAPYSSFARENYRKD
;
A
#
# COMPACT_ATOMS: atom_id res chain seq x y z
N MET A 1 14.18 -0.51 -4.00
CA MET A 1 12.77 -0.25 -3.73
C MET A 1 11.88 -0.49 -4.94
N ALA A 2 12.12 0.14 -6.07
CA ALA A 2 11.32 -0.11 -7.28
C ALA A 2 11.67 -1.40 -8.07
N GLY A 3 12.40 -2.34 -7.46
CA GLY A 3 12.84 -3.57 -8.13
C GLY A 3 14.05 -3.40 -9.04
N GLN A 4 14.64 -2.21 -9.09
CA GLN A 4 15.85 -1.90 -9.81
C GLN A 4 17.04 -1.74 -8.84
N PRO A 5 18.27 -2.05 -9.26
CA PRO A 5 19.47 -1.74 -8.49
C PRO A 5 19.54 -0.25 -8.18
N GLY A 6 19.97 0.10 -6.97
CA GLY A 6 20.07 1.48 -6.55
C GLY A 6 20.94 1.61 -5.30
N PHE A 7 21.23 2.84 -4.93
CA PHE A 7 22.06 3.16 -3.79
C PHE A 7 21.35 4.16 -2.87
N GLU A 8 21.57 4.03 -1.60
CA GLU A 8 21.29 5.05 -0.59
C GLU A 8 22.63 5.55 -0.07
N LEU A 9 22.80 6.88 -0.03
CA LEU A 9 24.04 7.51 0.40
C LEU A 9 23.82 8.15 1.77
N PHE A 10 24.70 7.86 2.69
CA PHE A 10 24.67 8.39 4.05
C PHE A 10 26.01 9.09 4.34
N GLY A 11 25.96 10.22 5.04
CA GLY A 11 27.13 10.99 5.39
C GLY A 11 26.81 12.17 6.30
N PRO A 12 27.82 12.98 6.66
CA PRO A 12 27.63 14.20 7.41
C PRO A 12 26.69 15.16 6.66
N TRP A 13 25.81 15.82 7.42
CA TRP A 13 24.83 16.75 6.84
C TRP A 13 25.47 17.88 6.02
N GLU A 14 26.63 18.36 6.47
CA GLU A 14 27.38 19.45 5.85
C GLU A 14 27.89 19.11 4.45
N GLU A 15 28.07 17.82 4.14
CA GLU A 15 28.55 17.33 2.84
C GLU A 15 27.39 17.06 1.86
N GLY A 16 26.15 17.06 2.34
CA GLY A 16 24.98 16.63 1.57
C GLY A 16 24.78 17.38 0.26
N GLU A 17 24.96 18.71 0.25
CA GLU A 17 24.85 19.51 -0.97
C GLU A 17 25.95 19.21 -1.97
N ALA A 18 27.19 19.12 -1.51
CA ALA A 18 28.33 18.83 -2.38
C ALA A 18 28.23 17.44 -3.04
N VAL A 19 27.79 16.44 -2.28
CA VAL A 19 27.55 15.08 -2.79
C VAL A 19 26.41 15.08 -3.81
N ARG A 20 25.29 15.74 -3.48
CA ARG A 20 24.16 15.87 -4.41
C ARG A 20 24.57 16.52 -5.74
N ASP A 21 25.30 17.63 -5.66
CA ASP A 21 25.71 18.40 -6.86
C ASP A 21 26.73 17.62 -7.70
N ALA A 22 27.59 16.83 -7.06
CA ALA A 22 28.48 15.93 -7.77
C ALA A 22 27.73 14.85 -8.54
N ILE A 23 26.73 14.21 -7.88
CA ILE A 23 25.89 13.19 -8.52
C ILE A 23 25.11 13.76 -9.70
N ILE A 24 24.52 14.96 -9.55
CA ILE A 24 23.76 15.60 -10.63
C ILE A 24 24.68 15.90 -11.81
N ARG A 25 25.82 16.52 -11.56
CA ARG A 25 26.82 16.89 -12.60
C ARG A 25 27.33 15.64 -13.35
N ASP A 26 27.77 14.65 -12.61
CA ASP A 26 28.38 13.45 -13.19
C ASP A 26 27.31 12.50 -13.80
N GLY A 27 26.06 12.59 -13.34
CA GLY A 27 24.93 11.85 -13.89
C GLY A 27 24.33 12.43 -15.16
N GLU A 28 24.68 13.69 -15.54
CA GLU A 28 24.12 14.37 -16.71
C GLU A 28 24.41 13.60 -18.01
N GLU A 29 25.62 13.09 -18.17
CA GLU A 29 26.02 12.30 -19.34
C GLU A 29 25.25 10.97 -19.46
N PHE A 30 24.69 10.46 -18.35
CA PHE A 30 23.90 9.22 -18.29
C PHE A 30 22.40 9.49 -18.36
N GLY A 31 21.97 10.74 -18.53
CA GLY A 31 20.57 11.11 -18.57
C GLY A 31 19.87 11.05 -17.21
N LEU A 32 20.59 11.34 -16.12
CA LEU A 32 20.04 11.39 -14.78
C LEU A 32 18.84 12.34 -14.70
N VAL A 33 17.73 11.87 -14.15
CA VAL A 33 16.52 12.65 -13.94
C VAL A 33 16.24 12.76 -12.43
N LEU A 34 16.06 14.00 -11.96
CA LEU A 34 15.67 14.24 -10.58
C LEU A 34 14.19 13.92 -10.38
N VAL A 35 13.89 13.06 -9.41
CA VAL A 35 12.55 12.57 -9.12
C VAL A 35 12.01 13.22 -7.85
N GLY A 36 10.85 13.87 -7.96
CA GLY A 36 10.16 14.44 -6.82
C GLY A 36 9.36 13.39 -6.00
N SER A 37 8.96 13.77 -4.79
CA SER A 37 8.28 12.87 -3.85
C SER A 37 6.96 12.29 -4.38
N ARG A 38 6.25 13.01 -5.25
CA ARG A 38 5.00 12.51 -5.85
C ARG A 38 5.24 11.37 -6.83
N ALA A 39 6.24 11.51 -7.70
CA ALA A 39 6.63 10.46 -8.63
C ALA A 39 7.21 9.25 -7.87
N TYR A 40 8.02 9.49 -6.85
CA TYR A 40 8.50 8.41 -5.97
C TYR A 40 7.34 7.65 -5.29
N SER A 41 6.31 8.37 -4.86
CA SER A 41 5.14 7.75 -4.22
C SER A 41 4.35 6.85 -5.18
N SER A 42 4.22 7.22 -6.47
CA SER A 42 3.53 6.37 -7.45
C SER A 42 4.35 5.15 -7.87
N ALA A 43 5.67 5.21 -7.78
CA ALA A 43 6.55 4.07 -8.05
C ALA A 43 6.29 2.85 -7.16
N ASN A 44 5.73 3.05 -5.96
CA ASN A 44 5.30 1.96 -5.09
C ASN A 44 4.19 1.13 -5.73
N LEU A 45 3.21 1.80 -6.36
CA LEU A 45 2.10 1.14 -7.06
C LEU A 45 2.60 0.41 -8.31
N GLU A 46 3.50 1.04 -9.08
CA GLU A 46 4.07 0.46 -10.28
C GLU A 46 4.88 -0.80 -9.99
N SER A 47 5.68 -0.79 -8.91
CA SER A 47 6.49 -1.92 -8.48
C SER A 47 5.75 -2.93 -7.60
N ALA A 48 4.51 -2.64 -7.24
CA ALA A 48 3.70 -3.38 -6.27
C ALA A 48 4.39 -3.55 -4.91
N TRP A 49 5.11 -2.53 -4.47
CA TRP A 49 5.72 -2.51 -3.15
C TRP A 49 4.83 -1.78 -2.16
N VAL A 50 4.42 -2.45 -1.08
CA VAL A 50 3.69 -1.84 0.03
C VAL A 50 4.71 -1.19 0.97
N PRO A 51 4.82 0.15 0.99
CA PRO A 51 5.94 0.82 1.67
C PRO A 51 5.82 0.82 3.19
N SER A 52 4.62 0.70 3.72
CA SER A 52 4.35 0.90 5.14
C SER A 52 3.34 -0.12 5.65
N PRO A 53 3.71 -1.40 5.77
CA PRO A 53 2.90 -2.35 6.53
C PRO A 53 2.92 -1.94 8.00
N LEU A 54 1.79 -2.14 8.71
CA LEU A 54 1.71 -1.82 10.13
C LEU A 54 2.71 -2.70 10.92
N PRO A 55 3.69 -2.11 11.62
CA PRO A 55 4.64 -2.90 12.38
C PRO A 55 3.99 -3.51 13.63
N ALA A 56 4.35 -4.74 13.97
CA ALA A 56 3.81 -5.48 15.11
C ALA A 56 4.36 -4.96 16.47
N ILE A 57 4.20 -3.67 16.72
CA ILE A 57 4.62 -3.02 17.99
C ILE A 57 3.45 -2.78 18.95
N PHE A 58 2.20 -2.95 18.47
CA PHE A 58 1.01 -2.62 19.24
C PHE A 58 0.46 -3.79 20.06
N SER A 59 1.04 -4.98 19.91
CA SER A 59 0.62 -6.20 20.59
C SER A 59 1.82 -6.96 21.16
N GLY A 60 1.53 -7.98 21.99
CA GLY A 60 2.53 -8.85 22.60
C GLY A 60 3.32 -8.24 23.76
N GLU A 61 3.79 -9.07 24.68
CA GLU A 61 4.51 -8.65 25.89
C GLU A 61 5.90 -8.09 25.60
N ARG A 62 6.57 -8.59 24.57
CA ARG A 62 7.94 -8.13 24.22
C ARG A 62 8.04 -6.65 23.90
N MET A 63 6.94 -6.02 23.48
CA MET A 63 6.89 -4.61 23.13
C MET A 63 6.19 -3.75 24.19
N ALA A 64 5.87 -4.31 25.36
CA ALA A 64 5.14 -3.60 26.42
C ALA A 64 5.88 -2.33 26.87
N GLU A 65 7.15 -2.43 27.23
CA GLU A 65 7.98 -1.30 27.66
C GLU A 65 8.11 -0.23 26.55
N TYR A 66 8.22 -0.65 25.29
CA TYR A 66 8.26 0.28 24.17
C TYR A 66 6.95 1.06 24.02
N ARG A 67 5.79 0.40 24.18
CA ARG A 67 4.47 1.05 24.12
C ARG A 67 4.25 2.03 25.27
N GLU A 68 4.78 1.73 26.44
CA GLU A 68 4.75 2.64 27.59
C GLU A 68 5.60 3.90 27.35
N TRP A 69 6.76 3.71 26.72
CA TRP A 69 7.67 4.81 26.38
C TRP A 69 7.17 5.66 25.20
N LEU A 70 6.65 5.04 24.13
CA LEU A 70 6.16 5.74 22.94
C LEU A 70 4.64 5.70 22.89
N PRO A 71 3.96 6.81 23.18
CA PRO A 71 2.50 6.85 23.14
C PRO A 71 1.98 6.66 21.70
N ALA A 72 0.81 6.01 21.57
CA ALA A 72 0.20 5.62 20.30
C ALA A 72 0.01 6.78 19.30
N ASN A 73 -0.20 8.02 19.79
CA ASN A 73 -0.34 9.19 18.94
C ASN A 73 0.96 9.65 18.25
N ARG A 74 2.09 9.04 18.59
CA ARG A 74 3.38 9.23 17.91
C ARG A 74 3.62 8.17 16.84
N ALA A 75 2.86 7.10 16.84
CA ALA A 75 2.83 6.14 15.75
C ALA A 75 2.02 6.68 14.57
N GLY A 76 2.08 6.01 13.44
CA GLY A 76 1.28 6.36 12.28
C GLY A 76 -0.22 6.20 12.53
N SER A 77 -1.01 6.93 11.78
CA SER A 77 -2.47 6.88 11.88
C SER A 77 -3.07 5.84 10.94
N LEU A 78 -4.09 5.13 11.43
CA LEU A 78 -4.93 4.25 10.61
C LEU A 78 -5.96 5.09 9.85
N ALA A 79 -6.27 4.68 8.62
CA ALA A 79 -7.33 5.24 7.79
C ALA A 79 -7.93 4.13 6.91
N GLY A 80 -9.08 4.40 6.30
CA GLY A 80 -9.79 3.47 5.42
C GLY A 80 -11.03 2.87 6.04
N SER A 81 -11.73 2.06 5.26
CA SER A 81 -12.99 1.43 5.65
C SER A 81 -12.81 0.17 6.50
N PHE A 82 -11.62 -0.42 6.51
CA PHE A 82 -11.34 -1.54 7.39
C PHE A 82 -11.18 -1.04 8.82
N ALA A 83 -11.92 -1.65 9.74
CA ALA A 83 -11.84 -1.39 11.16
C ALA A 83 -11.97 -2.69 11.94
N SER A 84 -11.05 -2.91 12.88
CA SER A 84 -11.09 -4.00 13.83
C SER A 84 -10.69 -3.49 15.20
N ASP A 85 -11.28 -4.08 16.24
CA ASP A 85 -10.89 -3.85 17.63
C ASP A 85 -9.58 -4.60 17.99
N ASP A 86 -9.20 -5.59 17.17
CA ASP A 86 -7.92 -6.28 17.29
C ASP A 86 -6.91 -5.68 16.32
N ILE A 87 -5.85 -5.07 16.86
CA ILE A 87 -4.78 -4.47 16.05
C ILE A 87 -4.02 -5.52 15.22
N GLU A 88 -4.05 -6.79 15.61
CA GLU A 88 -3.36 -7.85 14.87
C GLU A 88 -4.02 -8.13 13.51
N ASP A 89 -5.30 -7.79 13.33
CA ASP A 89 -5.98 -7.89 12.04
C ASP A 89 -5.41 -6.95 10.97
N TYR A 90 -4.64 -5.94 11.38
CA TYR A 90 -3.94 -5.01 10.48
C TYR A 90 -2.53 -5.48 10.13
N TYR A 91 -1.99 -6.51 10.79
CA TYR A 91 -0.64 -6.98 10.52
C TYR A 91 -0.61 -7.80 9.25
N LEU A 92 0.46 -7.58 8.47
CA LEU A 92 0.70 -8.29 7.23
C LEU A 92 1.85 -9.26 7.39
N THR A 93 1.68 -10.46 6.87
CA THR A 93 2.73 -11.46 6.79
C THR A 93 3.57 -11.26 5.52
N PRO A 94 4.74 -11.87 5.41
CA PRO A 94 5.49 -11.91 4.15
C PRO A 94 4.67 -12.48 2.97
N TYR A 95 3.73 -13.36 3.23
CA TYR A 95 2.83 -13.91 2.19
C TYR A 95 1.88 -12.84 1.67
N ASP A 96 1.24 -12.10 2.56
CA ASP A 96 0.34 -10.97 2.22
C ASP A 96 1.06 -9.89 1.40
N LEU A 97 2.36 -9.71 1.67
CA LEU A 97 3.22 -8.75 0.98
C LEU A 97 3.82 -9.31 -0.33
N GLY A 98 3.53 -10.56 -0.68
CA GLY A 98 4.04 -11.21 -1.89
C GLY A 98 5.50 -11.68 -1.80
N TYR A 99 6.05 -11.81 -0.60
CA TYR A 99 7.41 -12.31 -0.35
C TYR A 99 7.47 -13.81 -0.05
N GLY A 100 6.37 -14.54 -0.21
CA GLY A 100 6.31 -15.97 0.07
C GLY A 100 7.39 -16.81 -0.62
N ARG A 101 7.80 -16.40 -1.84
CA ARG A 101 8.90 -17.07 -2.57
C ARG A 101 10.28 -16.92 -1.91
N SER A 102 10.47 -15.91 -1.08
CA SER A 102 11.70 -15.65 -0.35
C SER A 102 11.71 -16.30 1.04
N VAL A 103 10.61 -16.92 1.45
CA VAL A 103 10.52 -17.65 2.73
C VAL A 103 11.08 -19.04 2.52
N ALA A 104 12.18 -19.37 3.21
CA ALA A 104 12.80 -20.69 3.21
C ALA A 104 12.89 -21.23 4.65
N PHE A 105 12.60 -22.52 4.81
CA PHE A 105 12.59 -23.19 6.11
C PHE A 105 13.79 -24.13 6.30
N ASP A 106 14.84 -23.94 5.53
CA ASP A 106 16.08 -24.73 5.54
C ASP A 106 17.10 -24.25 6.59
N HIS A 107 16.81 -23.15 7.28
CA HIS A 107 17.65 -22.58 8.34
C HIS A 107 16.78 -22.01 9.47
N ASP A 108 17.41 -21.69 10.61
CA ASP A 108 16.74 -21.08 11.75
C ASP A 108 16.70 -19.56 11.60
N PHE A 109 15.52 -18.97 11.91
CA PHE A 109 15.34 -17.52 11.98
C PHE A 109 14.20 -17.14 12.94
N ILE A 110 14.21 -15.89 13.41
CA ILE A 110 13.17 -15.36 14.29
C ILE A 110 11.84 -15.31 13.53
N GLY A 111 10.81 -15.98 14.05
CA GLY A 111 9.49 -16.04 13.44
C GLY A 111 9.22 -17.29 12.59
N ARG A 112 10.21 -18.18 12.40
CA ARG A 112 10.05 -19.42 11.62
C ARG A 112 8.79 -20.21 11.99
N ALA A 113 8.60 -20.54 13.25
CA ALA A 113 7.44 -21.31 13.72
C ALA A 113 6.10 -20.60 13.45
N ALA A 114 6.07 -19.26 13.44
CA ALA A 114 4.88 -18.50 13.08
C ALA A 114 4.59 -18.60 11.58
N LEU A 115 5.61 -18.47 10.73
CA LEU A 115 5.45 -18.56 9.28
C LEU A 115 5.12 -19.99 8.83
N GLU A 116 5.65 -21.03 9.48
CA GLU A 116 5.27 -22.43 9.24
C GLU A 116 3.78 -22.66 9.52
N ARG A 117 3.25 -22.11 10.62
CA ARG A 117 1.81 -22.17 10.92
C ARG A 117 0.98 -21.40 9.90
N HIS A 118 1.44 -20.22 9.48
CA HIS A 118 0.77 -19.43 8.45
C HIS A 118 0.74 -20.14 7.10
N ALA A 119 1.84 -20.76 6.68
CA ALA A 119 1.91 -21.49 5.43
C ALA A 119 0.98 -22.71 5.36
N ALA A 120 0.57 -23.26 6.52
CA ALA A 120 -0.36 -24.39 6.61
C ALA A 120 -1.84 -23.97 6.58
N GLY A 121 -2.13 -22.64 6.66
CA GLY A 121 -3.47 -22.08 6.70
C GLY A 121 -3.93 -21.44 5.38
N PRO A 122 -5.11 -20.81 5.39
CA PRO A 122 -5.55 -20.01 4.25
C PRO A 122 -4.59 -18.83 4.04
N VAL A 123 -4.03 -18.75 2.83
CA VAL A 123 -3.05 -17.72 2.47
C VAL A 123 -3.73 -16.67 1.60
N ARG A 124 -3.56 -15.41 1.94
CA ARG A 124 -3.87 -14.29 1.07
C ARG A 124 -2.79 -14.12 0.01
N THR A 125 -3.19 -13.57 -1.11
CA THR A 125 -2.29 -13.31 -2.24
C THR A 125 -2.27 -11.82 -2.54
N LYS A 126 -1.08 -11.27 -2.74
CA LYS A 126 -0.94 -9.88 -3.17
C LYS A 126 -1.35 -9.74 -4.63
N VAL A 127 -2.25 -8.81 -4.87
CA VAL A 127 -2.78 -8.47 -6.20
C VAL A 127 -2.79 -6.97 -6.41
N THR A 128 -2.99 -6.53 -7.64
CA THR A 128 -3.40 -5.17 -7.96
C THR A 128 -4.90 -5.16 -8.21
N LEU A 129 -5.62 -4.20 -7.64
CA LEU A 129 -7.02 -3.94 -7.96
C LEU A 129 -7.07 -2.75 -8.91
N VAL A 130 -7.58 -2.96 -10.10
CA VAL A 130 -7.81 -1.89 -11.09
C VAL A 130 -9.21 -1.36 -10.88
N TRP A 131 -9.31 -0.13 -10.43
CA TRP A 131 -10.58 0.52 -10.08
C TRP A 131 -11.36 0.89 -11.34
N ASN A 132 -12.66 0.73 -11.29
CA ASN A 132 -13.54 1.08 -12.39
C ASN A 132 -13.48 2.60 -12.66
N PRO A 133 -13.16 3.05 -13.88
CA PRO A 133 -12.96 4.47 -14.17
C PRO A 133 -14.23 5.31 -14.00
N GLU A 134 -15.43 4.75 -14.23
CA GLU A 134 -16.68 5.46 -14.01
C GLU A 134 -16.95 5.72 -12.53
N ASP A 135 -16.62 4.75 -11.67
CA ASP A 135 -16.76 4.90 -10.23
C ASP A 135 -15.75 5.92 -9.68
N VAL A 136 -14.50 5.88 -10.18
CA VAL A 136 -13.47 6.89 -9.87
C VAL A 136 -13.94 8.29 -10.30
N ALA A 137 -14.48 8.43 -11.49
CA ALA A 137 -15.02 9.69 -11.99
C ALA A 137 -16.24 10.15 -11.17
N ALA A 138 -17.09 9.23 -10.71
CA ALA A 138 -18.24 9.54 -9.87
C ALA A 138 -17.81 10.06 -8.48
N ILE A 139 -16.75 9.52 -7.90
CA ILE A 139 -16.15 10.04 -6.66
C ILE A 139 -15.72 11.49 -6.86
N GLN A 140 -14.96 11.79 -7.91
CA GLN A 140 -14.50 13.15 -8.19
C GLN A 140 -15.67 14.10 -8.47
N ARG A 141 -16.68 13.65 -9.22
CA ARG A 141 -17.87 14.43 -9.54
C ARG A 141 -18.66 14.81 -8.29
N SER A 142 -18.74 13.92 -7.32
CA SER A 142 -19.50 14.13 -6.08
C SER A 142 -19.02 15.36 -5.28
N MET A 143 -17.79 15.84 -5.51
CA MET A 143 -17.26 17.05 -4.87
C MET A 143 -17.92 18.33 -5.38
N TYR A 144 -18.56 18.29 -6.55
CA TYR A 144 -19.21 19.44 -7.20
C TYR A 144 -20.74 19.35 -7.13
N GLU A 145 -21.26 18.31 -6.50
CA GLU A 145 -22.69 18.08 -6.32
C GLU A 145 -23.17 18.50 -4.93
N PRO A 146 -24.42 18.95 -4.77
CA PRO A 146 -24.98 19.22 -3.45
C PRO A 146 -25.02 17.97 -2.56
N GLY A 147 -24.78 18.15 -1.26
CA GLY A 147 -24.86 17.08 -0.27
C GLY A 147 -23.48 16.64 0.23
N LEU A 148 -23.44 15.45 0.85
CA LEU A 148 -22.20 14.89 1.39
C LEU A 148 -21.43 14.16 0.28
N PRO A 149 -20.23 14.62 -0.11
CA PRO A 149 -19.46 13.99 -1.16
C PRO A 149 -18.94 12.61 -0.72
N ALA A 150 -18.51 11.77 -1.66
CA ALA A 150 -17.65 10.65 -1.36
C ALA A 150 -16.29 11.17 -0.86
N LYS A 151 -15.55 10.35 -0.12
CA LYS A 151 -14.17 10.67 0.23
C LYS A 151 -13.39 10.93 -1.06
N TYR A 152 -12.84 12.14 -1.23
CA TYR A 152 -12.19 12.49 -2.49
C TYR A 152 -10.91 11.70 -2.73
N LEU A 153 -10.50 11.59 -3.97
CA LEU A 153 -9.25 10.96 -4.38
C LEU A 153 -8.20 12.03 -4.64
N GLU A 154 -7.06 11.92 -3.99
CA GLU A 154 -5.91 12.78 -4.25
C GLU A 154 -5.00 12.13 -5.31
N PHE A 155 -4.67 12.89 -6.35
CA PHE A 155 -3.79 12.42 -7.41
C PHE A 155 -2.35 12.91 -7.22
N PRO A 156 -1.33 12.10 -7.48
CA PRO A 156 -1.43 10.69 -7.92
C PRO A 156 -1.73 9.71 -6.79
N LYS A 157 -1.68 10.14 -5.54
CA LYS A 157 -1.83 9.23 -4.40
C LYS A 157 -2.43 9.94 -3.19
N SER A 158 -3.47 9.35 -2.63
CA SER A 158 -4.12 9.84 -1.40
C SER A 158 -3.25 9.57 -0.17
N ARG A 159 -3.20 10.54 0.75
CA ARG A 159 -2.37 10.51 1.96
C ARG A 159 -3.18 10.81 3.23
N TYR A 160 -4.33 10.19 3.39
CA TYR A 160 -5.21 10.41 4.55
C TYR A 160 -4.69 9.77 5.84
N GLY A 161 -3.83 8.78 5.73
CA GLY A 161 -3.19 8.11 6.86
C GLY A 161 -1.88 7.48 6.45
N VAL A 162 -1.04 7.17 7.42
CA VAL A 162 0.20 6.43 7.18
C VAL A 162 -0.13 5.01 6.76
N TYR A 163 -1.16 4.43 7.38
CA TYR A 163 -1.66 3.08 7.11
C TYR A 163 -3.09 3.18 6.59
N GLN A 164 -3.25 3.19 5.27
CA GLN A 164 -4.53 3.13 4.59
C GLN A 164 -4.91 1.67 4.39
N VAL A 165 -6.05 1.25 4.93
CA VAL A 165 -6.57 -0.12 4.80
C VAL A 165 -8.06 -0.04 4.50
N ASP A 166 -8.46 -0.50 3.32
CA ASP A 166 -9.85 -0.52 2.90
C ASP A 166 -10.33 -1.97 2.73
N ARG A 167 -11.61 -2.24 3.02
CA ARG A 167 -12.22 -3.55 2.84
C ARG A 167 -12.35 -3.89 1.37
N VAL A 168 -12.08 -5.14 1.03
CA VAL A 168 -12.36 -5.72 -0.29
C VAL A 168 -13.46 -6.75 -0.13
N LEU A 169 -14.52 -6.61 -0.91
CA LEU A 169 -15.71 -7.43 -0.84
C LEU A 169 -15.90 -8.23 -2.14
N ALA A 170 -16.35 -9.47 -2.02
CA ALA A 170 -16.93 -10.25 -3.10
C ALA A 170 -18.33 -10.74 -2.65
N ASP A 171 -19.36 -10.48 -3.44
CA ASP A 171 -20.74 -10.80 -3.10
C ASP A 171 -21.16 -10.33 -1.69
N GLY A 172 -20.68 -9.15 -1.29
CA GLY A 172 -20.95 -8.55 0.02
C GLY A 172 -20.18 -9.14 1.20
N THR A 173 -19.30 -10.10 0.96
CA THR A 173 -18.48 -10.75 2.00
C THR A 173 -17.03 -10.21 1.93
N ASP A 174 -16.41 -9.99 3.09
CA ASP A 174 -15.00 -9.60 3.17
C ASP A 174 -14.11 -10.71 2.62
N VAL A 175 -13.30 -10.38 1.62
CA VAL A 175 -12.34 -11.31 0.99
C VAL A 175 -10.91 -10.80 1.05
N GLY A 176 -10.68 -9.66 1.67
CA GLY A 176 -9.34 -9.11 1.81
C GLY A 176 -9.32 -7.63 2.13
N VAL A 177 -8.13 -7.06 2.01
CA VAL A 177 -7.87 -5.65 2.29
C VAL A 177 -7.09 -5.00 1.17
N SER A 178 -7.43 -3.75 0.89
CA SER A 178 -6.77 -2.89 -0.07
C SER A 178 -5.85 -1.91 0.65
N HIS A 179 -4.66 -1.74 0.13
CA HIS A 179 -3.65 -0.83 0.63
C HIS A 179 -3.20 0.11 -0.50
N ASP A 180 -2.56 1.19 -0.15
CA ASP A 180 -1.73 1.98 -1.06
C ASP A 180 -2.41 2.35 -2.39
N VAL A 181 -3.43 3.18 -2.30
CA VAL A 181 -4.32 3.59 -3.40
C VAL A 181 -3.70 4.75 -4.19
N GLY A 182 -3.79 4.74 -5.51
CA GLY A 182 -3.36 5.87 -6.35
C GLY A 182 -3.43 5.62 -7.85
N TYR A 183 -2.94 6.60 -8.60
CA TYR A 183 -2.97 6.63 -10.07
C TYR A 183 -1.59 6.34 -10.66
N ILE A 184 -1.53 5.40 -11.58
CA ILE A 184 -0.33 5.10 -12.38
C ILE A 184 -0.43 5.86 -13.70
N THR A 185 0.38 6.89 -13.85
CA THR A 185 0.33 7.80 -14.99
C THR A 185 0.67 7.10 -16.31
N GLY A 186 1.68 6.22 -16.30
CA GLY A 186 2.12 5.51 -17.50
C GLY A 186 1.05 4.54 -18.06
N GLU A 187 0.24 3.97 -17.20
CA GLU A 187 -0.82 3.01 -17.55
C GLU A 187 -2.21 3.67 -17.61
N GLN A 188 -2.32 4.93 -17.19
CA GLN A 188 -3.56 5.70 -17.13
C GLN A 188 -4.70 5.01 -16.35
N VAL A 189 -4.35 4.36 -15.23
CA VAL A 189 -5.28 3.63 -14.38
C VAL A 189 -5.20 4.07 -12.92
N PHE A 190 -6.34 4.02 -12.25
CA PHE A 190 -6.42 4.15 -10.81
C PHE A 190 -6.41 2.76 -10.19
N VAL A 191 -5.50 2.52 -9.25
CA VAL A 191 -5.29 1.19 -8.69
C VAL A 191 -5.09 1.22 -7.19
N SER A 192 -5.20 0.06 -6.57
CA SER A 192 -4.65 -0.17 -5.24
C SER A 192 -3.92 -1.51 -5.18
N LEU A 193 -2.95 -1.61 -4.28
CA LEU A 193 -2.36 -2.89 -3.92
C LEU A 193 -3.26 -3.55 -2.87
N ALA A 194 -3.50 -4.83 -3.00
CA ALA A 194 -4.38 -5.55 -2.10
C ALA A 194 -3.82 -6.92 -1.72
N SER A 195 -4.24 -7.39 -0.56
CA SER A 195 -4.06 -8.78 -0.12
C SER A 195 -5.43 -9.41 -0.04
N VAL A 196 -5.73 -10.32 -0.94
CA VAL A 196 -7.05 -10.98 -1.03
C VAL A 196 -6.91 -12.48 -0.84
N ASP A 197 -7.97 -13.11 -0.39
CA ASP A 197 -8.05 -14.56 -0.24
C ASP A 197 -7.75 -15.24 -1.59
N ALA A 198 -6.97 -16.31 -1.57
CA ALA A 198 -6.47 -16.97 -2.77
C ALA A 198 -7.58 -17.38 -3.76
N ALA A 199 -8.78 -17.68 -3.25
CA ALA A 199 -9.96 -17.99 -4.07
C ALA A 199 -10.41 -16.83 -4.96
N HIS A 200 -10.09 -15.59 -4.58
CA HIS A 200 -10.48 -14.35 -5.28
C HIS A 200 -9.29 -13.65 -5.95
N ALA A 201 -8.09 -14.25 -5.92
CA ALA A 201 -6.86 -13.64 -6.42
C ALA A 201 -6.62 -13.82 -7.94
N GLN A 202 -7.52 -14.52 -8.64
CA GLN A 202 -7.35 -14.77 -10.07
C GLN A 202 -7.52 -13.47 -10.89
N PRO A 203 -6.59 -13.12 -11.79
CA PRO A 203 -6.76 -11.98 -12.68
C PRO A 203 -8.09 -12.06 -13.47
N GLY A 204 -8.80 -10.92 -13.51
CA GLY A 204 -10.13 -10.84 -14.11
C GLY A 204 -11.29 -11.03 -13.11
N THR A 205 -11.02 -11.45 -11.87
CA THR A 205 -12.05 -11.52 -10.82
C THR A 205 -12.56 -10.11 -10.50
N GLU A 206 -13.87 -9.95 -10.44
CA GLU A 206 -14.51 -8.71 -10.02
C GLU A 206 -14.69 -8.69 -8.49
N VAL A 207 -14.33 -7.57 -7.89
CA VAL A 207 -14.47 -7.30 -6.45
C VAL A 207 -14.93 -5.86 -6.25
N VAL A 208 -15.27 -5.52 -5.02
CA VAL A 208 -15.65 -4.17 -4.61
C VAL A 208 -14.69 -3.69 -3.54
N VAL A 209 -14.14 -2.48 -3.72
CA VAL A 209 -13.42 -1.77 -2.67
C VAL A 209 -14.39 -0.84 -1.97
N LEU A 210 -14.48 -0.93 -0.67
CA LEU A 210 -15.31 -0.03 0.13
C LEU A 210 -14.50 1.22 0.46
N TRP A 211 -14.77 2.32 -0.23
CA TRP A 211 -14.01 3.56 -0.10
C TRP A 211 -14.65 4.56 0.85
N GLY A 212 -13.88 5.04 1.82
CA GLY A 212 -14.33 5.97 2.85
C GLY A 212 -14.56 5.32 4.21
N GLU A 213 -14.53 6.11 5.28
CA GLU A 213 -14.67 5.64 6.66
C GLU A 213 -16.12 5.79 7.13
N GLU A 214 -16.63 4.75 7.83
CA GLU A 214 -17.93 4.77 8.51
C GLU A 214 -17.77 4.14 9.90
N PRO A 215 -18.00 4.89 11.01
CA PRO A 215 -18.25 6.33 11.04
C PRO A 215 -17.03 7.13 10.60
N ASN A 216 -17.28 8.38 10.18
CA ASN A 216 -16.22 9.26 9.69
C ASN A 216 -15.11 9.45 10.73
N SER A 217 -13.88 9.49 10.24
CA SER A 217 -12.70 9.79 11.03
C SER A 217 -12.80 11.14 11.76
N ARG A 218 -12.25 11.20 12.98
CA ARG A 218 -12.08 12.47 13.71
C ARG A 218 -10.79 13.22 13.33
N LYS A 219 -10.07 12.74 12.34
CA LYS A 219 -8.82 13.36 11.88
C LYS A 219 -9.11 14.69 11.20
N PRO A 220 -8.43 15.79 11.58
CA PRO A 220 -8.67 17.10 10.98
C PRO A 220 -8.33 17.16 9.49
N ALA A 221 -7.51 16.26 9.00
CA ALA A 221 -7.08 16.19 7.60
C ALA A 221 -8.05 15.40 6.70
N VAL A 222 -9.11 14.83 7.26
CA VAL A 222 -10.10 14.04 6.52
C VAL A 222 -11.45 14.74 6.66
N GLU A 223 -11.97 15.23 5.54
CA GLU A 223 -13.28 15.86 5.46
C GLU A 223 -14.40 14.86 5.74
N ARG A 224 -15.56 15.37 6.12
CA ARG A 224 -16.77 14.54 6.22
C ARG A 224 -17.18 14.05 4.83
N HIS A 225 -17.45 12.76 4.73
CA HIS A 225 -17.76 12.12 3.47
C HIS A 225 -18.75 10.97 3.69
N ARG A 226 -19.34 10.50 2.60
CA ARG A 226 -20.07 9.21 2.58
C ARG A 226 -19.16 8.11 2.09
N GLN A 227 -19.32 6.92 2.64
CA GLN A 227 -18.69 5.70 2.15
C GLN A 227 -19.35 5.28 0.83
N VAL A 228 -18.55 4.79 -0.11
CA VAL A 228 -19.03 4.33 -1.42
C VAL A 228 -18.37 3.01 -1.81
N GLU A 229 -19.09 2.20 -2.56
CA GLU A 229 -18.58 1.00 -3.19
C GLU A 229 -17.93 1.38 -4.53
N VAL A 230 -16.73 0.85 -4.76
CA VAL A 230 -15.97 1.03 -6.00
C VAL A 230 -15.71 -0.33 -6.60
N ARG A 231 -16.23 -0.59 -7.78
CA ARG A 231 -15.93 -1.81 -8.52
C ARG A 231 -14.45 -1.84 -8.88
N ALA A 232 -13.86 -3.01 -8.78
CA ALA A 232 -12.47 -3.22 -9.17
C ALA A 232 -12.29 -4.61 -9.79
N THR A 233 -11.29 -4.72 -10.66
CA THR A 233 -10.90 -5.99 -11.27
C THR A 233 -9.53 -6.39 -10.76
N VAL A 234 -9.40 -7.63 -10.33
CA VAL A 234 -8.12 -8.20 -9.91
C VAL A 234 -7.18 -8.29 -11.10
N ALA A 235 -5.97 -7.84 -10.91
CA ALA A 235 -4.88 -7.89 -11.88
C ALA A 235 -3.58 -8.38 -11.22
N PRO A 236 -2.57 -8.80 -12.01
CA PRO A 236 -1.28 -9.18 -11.46
C PRO A 236 -0.62 -8.03 -10.68
N ALA A 237 0.17 -8.37 -9.68
CA ALA A 237 1.04 -7.42 -8.97
C ALA A 237 2.52 -7.76 -9.25
N PRO A 238 3.31 -6.85 -9.88
CA PRO A 238 2.97 -5.51 -10.37
C PRO A 238 1.95 -5.49 -11.51
N TYR A 239 1.20 -4.38 -11.62
CA TYR A 239 0.22 -4.21 -12.71
C TYR A 239 0.92 -4.02 -14.06
N SER A 240 1.93 -3.16 -14.13
CA SER A 240 2.67 -2.92 -15.36
C SER A 240 3.42 -4.18 -15.82
N SER A 241 3.25 -4.55 -17.08
CA SER A 241 4.01 -5.65 -17.71
C SER A 241 5.51 -5.36 -17.71
N PHE A 242 5.89 -4.10 -17.97
CA PHE A 242 7.28 -3.67 -17.91
C PHE A 242 7.91 -3.96 -16.54
N ALA A 243 7.20 -3.63 -15.46
CA ALA A 243 7.70 -3.90 -14.10
C ALA A 243 7.82 -5.41 -13.82
N ARG A 244 6.87 -6.23 -14.30
CA ARG A 244 6.94 -7.69 -14.14
C ARG A 244 8.10 -8.32 -14.91
N GLU A 245 8.39 -7.80 -16.11
CA GLU A 245 9.34 -8.39 -17.03
C GLU A 245 10.77 -7.86 -16.85
N ASN A 246 10.93 -6.63 -16.34
CA ASN A 246 12.20 -5.94 -16.30
C ASN A 246 12.72 -5.65 -14.90
N TYR A 247 11.85 -5.61 -13.89
CA TYR A 247 12.30 -5.45 -12.51
C TYR A 247 12.77 -6.79 -11.95
N ARG A 248 13.82 -6.77 -11.14
CA ARG A 248 14.37 -7.96 -10.47
C ARG A 248 14.80 -9.08 -11.44
N LYS A 249 15.27 -8.74 -12.62
CA LYS A 249 16.06 -9.65 -13.43
C LYS A 249 17.47 -9.69 -12.83
N ASP A 250 17.88 -10.87 -12.39
CA ASP A 250 19.26 -11.15 -11.97
C ASP A 250 20.23 -11.02 -13.13
#